data_68edb6fea198d2f188b2eeed592db40a
#
_entry.id   68edb6fea198d2f188b2eeed592db40a
#
_cell.length_a   1.000
_cell.length_b   1.000
_cell.length_c   1.000
_cell.angle_alpha   90.00
_cell.angle_beta   90.00
_cell.angle_gamma   90.00
#
_symmetry.space_group_name_H-M   'P 1'
#
loop_
_entity.id
_entity.type
_entity.pdbx_description
1 polymer ?
#
loop_
_entity_poly.entity_id
_entity_poly.type
_entity_poly.pdbx_seq_one_letter_code
_entity_poly.pdbx_strand_id
1 'polypeptide(L)'
;MPVVVMAVMAGCDSGGGDRAQGKPADEICGAFAKDATASAALKAIAGDGNFTSELAEPDKVMDTLREASRTEQSGKQRMQGNSFCSLRPAKGGETVLRIQFREALALPSRDAEDEAVATFFSTGELASSSDAFAPVYFKCRMKAPAHEILIAAELERTGGDETSQKKIRANQITVANAAARKVAADLGCQNDTKLVSGEPKPAA
;
A
#
# COMPACT_ATOMS: atom_id res chain seq x y z
N MET A 1 -29.36 -56.61 39.92
CA MET A 1 -29.07 -55.90 38.68
C MET A 1 -28.32 -54.62 39.01
N PRO A 2 -27.02 -54.55 38.76
CA PRO A 2 -26.27 -53.33 39.03
C PRO A 2 -26.35 -52.41 37.81
N VAL A 3 -26.69 -51.13 38.05
CA VAL A 3 -26.71 -50.06 37.10
C VAL A 3 -25.27 -49.47 37.03
N VAL A 4 -24.65 -49.61 35.87
CA VAL A 4 -23.33 -48.97 35.59
C VAL A 4 -23.59 -47.56 35.10
N VAL A 5 -23.19 -46.56 35.88
CA VAL A 5 -23.15 -45.15 35.48
C VAL A 5 -21.82 -44.87 34.79
N MET A 6 -21.85 -44.70 33.48
CA MET A 6 -20.68 -44.18 32.71
C MET A 6 -20.60 -42.65 32.87
N ALA A 7 -19.60 -42.20 33.57
CA ALA A 7 -19.22 -40.77 33.59
C ALA A 7 -18.50 -40.42 32.27
N VAL A 8 -19.16 -39.59 31.44
CA VAL A 8 -18.51 -38.99 30.26
C VAL A 8 -17.68 -37.81 30.74
N MET A 9 -16.35 -37.96 30.75
CA MET A 9 -15.42 -36.86 30.93
C MET A 9 -15.46 -35.99 29.64
N ALA A 10 -16.14 -34.86 29.69
CA ALA A 10 -15.99 -33.79 28.70
C ALA A 10 -14.59 -33.19 28.85
N GLY A 11 -13.66 -33.59 28.02
CA GLY A 11 -12.36 -32.94 27.85
C GLY A 11 -12.61 -31.50 27.37
N CYS A 12 -12.29 -30.52 28.22
CA CYS A 12 -12.09 -29.15 27.78
C CYS A 12 -10.86 -29.14 26.87
N ASP A 13 -11.11 -29.18 25.58
CA ASP A 13 -10.09 -28.87 24.58
C ASP A 13 -9.72 -27.39 24.78
N SER A 14 -8.50 -27.19 25.32
CA SER A 14 -7.94 -25.87 25.54
C SER A 14 -7.75 -25.26 24.16
N GLY A 15 -8.65 -24.34 23.79
CA GLY A 15 -8.58 -23.59 22.56
C GLY A 15 -7.21 -22.95 22.40
N GLY A 16 -6.34 -23.61 21.63
CA GLY A 16 -5.17 -22.97 21.05
C GLY A 16 -5.69 -21.81 20.20
N GLY A 17 -5.45 -20.58 20.64
CA GLY A 17 -5.82 -19.41 19.89
C GLY A 17 -5.32 -19.56 18.46
N ASP A 18 -6.23 -19.52 17.50
CA ASP A 18 -5.93 -19.43 16.08
C ASP A 18 -5.06 -18.18 15.89
N ARG A 19 -3.75 -18.37 15.95
CA ARG A 19 -2.80 -17.37 15.45
C ARG A 19 -3.12 -17.24 13.98
N ALA A 20 -3.59 -16.06 13.57
CA ALA A 20 -3.88 -15.77 12.19
C ALA A 20 -2.74 -16.33 11.32
N GLN A 21 -3.04 -17.33 10.50
CA GLN A 21 -2.02 -18.00 9.69
C GLN A 21 -1.35 -17.07 8.69
N GLY A 22 -1.88 -15.85 8.52
CA GLY A 22 -1.42 -14.87 7.56
C GLY A 22 -1.51 -15.38 6.12
N LYS A 23 -1.17 -14.53 5.18
CA LYS A 23 -1.11 -14.85 3.74
C LYS A 23 0.17 -14.30 3.14
N PRO A 24 0.63 -14.84 1.99
CA PRO A 24 1.68 -14.22 1.20
C PRO A 24 1.39 -12.74 0.92
N ALA A 25 2.42 -11.90 0.86
CA ALA A 25 2.26 -10.46 0.71
C ALA A 25 1.43 -10.05 -0.53
N ASP A 26 1.57 -10.78 -1.63
CA ASP A 26 0.84 -10.53 -2.89
C ASP A 26 -0.64 -10.95 -2.88
N GLU A 27 -1.07 -11.69 -1.86
CA GLU A 27 -2.49 -12.03 -1.64
C GLU A 27 -3.21 -11.05 -0.71
N ILE A 28 -2.47 -10.13 -0.09
CA ILE A 28 -3.00 -9.15 0.85
C ILE A 28 -3.31 -7.84 0.12
N CYS A 29 -4.08 -6.97 0.76
CA CYS A 29 -4.32 -5.60 0.33
C CYS A 29 -4.99 -5.45 -1.05
N GLY A 30 -5.97 -6.32 -1.35
CA GLY A 30 -6.73 -6.26 -2.60
C GLY A 30 -5.95 -6.74 -3.82
N ALA A 31 -4.88 -7.51 -3.59
CA ALA A 31 -4.09 -8.15 -4.62
C ALA A 31 -3.61 -7.16 -5.72
N PHE A 32 -3.23 -5.94 -5.33
CA PHE A 32 -2.69 -4.95 -6.25
C PHE A 32 -1.38 -5.40 -6.92
N ALA A 33 -0.64 -6.30 -6.28
CA ALA A 33 0.62 -6.85 -6.77
C ALA A 33 0.44 -8.21 -7.46
N LYS A 34 -0.66 -8.42 -8.21
CA LYS A 34 -0.90 -9.68 -8.94
C LYS A 34 -0.03 -9.85 -10.18
N ASP A 35 0.44 -8.78 -10.79
CA ASP A 35 1.39 -8.91 -11.88
C ASP A 35 2.77 -9.37 -11.37
N ALA A 36 3.48 -10.13 -12.20
CA ALA A 36 4.75 -10.77 -11.79
C ALA A 36 5.81 -9.75 -11.33
N THR A 37 5.83 -8.57 -11.95
CA THR A 37 6.81 -7.50 -11.62
C THR A 37 6.54 -6.92 -10.23
N ALA A 38 5.27 -6.57 -9.95
CA ALA A 38 4.89 -6.02 -8.65
C ALA A 38 5.01 -7.07 -7.53
N SER A 39 4.63 -8.34 -7.79
CA SER A 39 4.80 -9.45 -6.85
C SER A 39 6.27 -9.67 -6.50
N ALA A 40 7.15 -9.72 -7.50
CA ALA A 40 8.59 -9.88 -7.27
C ALA A 40 9.19 -8.70 -6.48
N ALA A 41 8.79 -7.46 -6.82
CA ALA A 41 9.22 -6.27 -6.11
C ALA A 41 8.73 -6.27 -4.65
N LEU A 42 7.46 -6.64 -4.42
CA LEU A 42 6.88 -6.72 -3.09
C LEU A 42 7.60 -7.77 -2.22
N LYS A 43 7.87 -8.97 -2.77
CA LYS A 43 8.68 -9.99 -2.09
C LYS A 43 10.09 -9.49 -1.76
N ALA A 44 10.71 -8.78 -2.68
CA ALA A 44 12.07 -8.26 -2.47
C ALA A 44 12.16 -7.24 -1.32
N ILE A 45 11.09 -6.47 -1.04
CA ILE A 45 11.07 -5.47 0.04
C ILE A 45 10.42 -5.97 1.34
N ALA A 46 9.45 -6.87 1.28
CA ALA A 46 8.77 -7.42 2.45
C ALA A 46 9.45 -8.70 2.99
N GLY A 47 10.22 -9.38 2.15
CA GLY A 47 10.78 -10.70 2.43
C GLY A 47 9.80 -11.83 2.15
N ASP A 48 10.29 -13.07 2.31
CA ASP A 48 9.47 -14.27 2.22
C ASP A 48 8.74 -14.51 3.54
N GLY A 49 7.46 -14.88 3.47
CA GLY A 49 6.67 -15.22 4.66
C GLY A 49 5.19 -14.92 4.51
N ASN A 50 4.48 -15.17 5.60
CA ASN A 50 3.07 -14.82 5.72
C ASN A 50 2.92 -13.54 6.53
N PHE A 51 1.96 -12.72 6.13
CA PHE A 51 1.68 -11.40 6.70
C PHE A 51 0.19 -11.28 7.06
N THR A 52 -0.11 -10.32 7.91
CA THR A 52 -1.46 -9.81 8.20
C THR A 52 -1.54 -8.35 7.78
N SER A 53 -2.75 -7.83 7.58
CA SER A 53 -3.02 -6.44 7.20
C SER A 53 -4.16 -5.85 8.02
N GLU A 54 -4.10 -6.05 9.34
CA GLU A 54 -5.16 -5.64 10.27
C GLU A 54 -5.38 -4.12 10.33
N LEU A 55 -4.35 -3.34 9.96
CA LEU A 55 -4.40 -1.88 9.97
C LEU A 55 -4.78 -1.26 8.62
N ALA A 56 -5.15 -2.08 7.64
CA ALA A 56 -5.55 -1.60 6.33
C ALA A 56 -7.05 -1.33 6.26
N GLU A 57 -7.42 -0.20 5.71
CA GLU A 57 -8.79 0.26 5.51
C GLU A 57 -9.02 0.67 4.03
N PRO A 58 -8.89 -0.26 3.06
CA PRO A 58 -8.94 0.09 1.63
C PRO A 58 -10.28 0.75 1.22
N ASP A 59 -11.41 0.32 1.78
CA ASP A 59 -12.71 0.92 1.51
C ASP A 59 -12.76 2.37 1.98
N LYS A 60 -12.21 2.67 3.15
CA LYS A 60 -12.11 4.04 3.68
C LYS A 60 -11.22 4.93 2.80
N VAL A 61 -10.14 4.38 2.25
CA VAL A 61 -9.32 5.07 1.25
C VAL A 61 -10.18 5.50 0.06
N MET A 62 -10.94 4.55 -0.50
CA MET A 62 -11.79 4.79 -1.67
C MET A 62 -12.88 5.83 -1.39
N ASP A 63 -13.53 5.74 -0.24
CA ASP A 63 -14.60 6.66 0.16
C ASP A 63 -14.05 8.07 0.42
N THR A 64 -12.91 8.18 1.11
CA THR A 64 -12.25 9.47 1.37
C THR A 64 -11.84 10.16 0.07
N LEU A 65 -11.28 9.43 -0.90
CA LEU A 65 -10.87 10.00 -2.19
C LEU A 65 -12.07 10.40 -3.06
N ARG A 66 -13.16 9.61 -3.04
CA ARG A 66 -14.42 9.98 -3.72
C ARG A 66 -15.04 11.23 -3.10
N GLU A 67 -15.05 11.33 -1.79
CA GLU A 67 -15.54 12.53 -1.09
C GLU A 67 -14.68 13.75 -1.42
N ALA A 68 -13.36 13.59 -1.41
CA ALA A 68 -12.42 14.65 -1.79
C ALA A 68 -12.70 15.21 -3.19
N SER A 69 -13.09 14.37 -4.14
CA SER A 69 -13.41 14.80 -5.50
C SER A 69 -14.75 15.52 -5.67
N ARG A 70 -15.61 15.52 -4.64
CA ARG A 70 -16.96 16.13 -4.69
C ARG A 70 -17.06 17.42 -3.89
N THR A 71 -16.13 17.68 -3.01
CA THR A 71 -16.14 18.81 -2.10
C THR A 71 -14.99 19.75 -2.40
N GLU A 72 -15.22 21.06 -2.38
CA GLU A 72 -14.14 22.03 -2.49
C GLU A 72 -13.14 21.86 -1.36
N GLN A 73 -11.86 22.04 -1.70
CA GLN A 73 -10.76 21.83 -0.74
C GLN A 73 -10.91 22.74 0.47
N SER A 74 -11.32 22.20 1.59
CA SER A 74 -11.21 22.86 2.87
C SER A 74 -10.09 22.20 3.70
N GLY A 75 -8.90 22.79 3.63
CA GLY A 75 -7.78 22.74 4.60
C GLY A 75 -7.41 21.39 5.21
N LYS A 76 -7.20 21.35 6.47
CA LYS A 76 -6.36 20.44 7.25
C LYS A 76 -6.79 18.98 7.40
N GLN A 77 -8.06 18.63 7.23
CA GLN A 77 -8.54 17.25 7.47
C GLN A 77 -8.22 16.26 6.34
N ARG A 78 -7.96 16.75 5.14
CA ARG A 78 -7.73 15.92 3.95
C ARG A 78 -6.29 15.46 3.77
N MET A 79 -5.37 16.01 4.55
CA MET A 79 -3.95 15.64 4.48
C MET A 79 -3.60 14.37 5.26
N GLN A 80 -4.56 13.78 5.98
CA GLN A 80 -4.34 12.52 6.68
C GLN A 80 -4.48 11.35 5.70
N GLY A 81 -3.38 10.61 5.53
CA GLY A 81 -3.36 9.39 4.74
C GLY A 81 -4.19 8.28 5.42
N ASN A 82 -5.01 7.58 4.63
CA ASN A 82 -5.64 6.34 5.07
C ASN A 82 -4.81 5.15 4.60
N SER A 83 -4.66 4.15 5.46
CA SER A 83 -3.86 2.97 5.18
C SER A 83 -4.60 2.06 4.19
N PHE A 84 -4.07 1.94 2.98
CA PHE A 84 -4.57 1.01 1.96
C PHE A 84 -4.06 -0.40 2.18
N CYS A 85 -2.80 -0.51 2.57
CA CYS A 85 -2.12 -1.77 2.83
C CYS A 85 -1.14 -1.60 4.00
N SER A 86 -1.09 -2.59 4.88
CA SER A 86 -0.12 -2.65 5.98
C SER A 86 0.32 -4.09 6.15
N LEU A 87 1.57 -4.40 5.88
CA LEU A 87 2.12 -5.74 6.02
C LEU A 87 2.84 -5.90 7.34
N ARG A 88 2.30 -6.76 8.19
CA ARG A 88 2.90 -7.18 9.46
C ARG A 88 3.18 -8.68 9.43
N PRO A 89 4.37 -9.15 9.80
CA PRO A 89 4.63 -10.58 9.83
C PRO A 89 3.61 -11.32 10.70
N ALA A 90 3.04 -12.43 10.21
CA ALA A 90 2.04 -13.21 10.93
C ALA A 90 2.58 -13.80 12.25
N LYS A 91 3.89 -14.00 12.34
CA LYS A 91 4.58 -14.45 13.55
C LYS A 91 4.72 -13.36 14.62
N GLY A 92 4.27 -12.14 14.33
CA GLY A 92 4.45 -10.96 15.18
C GLY A 92 5.68 -10.14 14.78
N GLY A 93 5.77 -8.93 15.33
CA GLY A 93 6.81 -7.96 14.99
C GLY A 93 6.21 -6.63 14.53
N GLU A 94 7.06 -5.75 14.03
CA GLU A 94 6.66 -4.45 13.50
C GLU A 94 6.11 -4.56 12.08
N THR A 95 5.35 -3.56 11.67
CA THR A 95 4.91 -3.40 10.28
C THR A 95 6.14 -3.20 9.39
N VAL A 96 6.31 -4.06 8.38
CA VAL A 96 7.46 -4.00 7.47
C VAL A 96 7.22 -3.07 6.27
N LEU A 97 5.96 -2.86 5.92
CA LEU A 97 5.55 -2.02 4.80
C LEU A 97 4.16 -1.44 5.05
N ARG A 98 3.97 -0.18 4.71
CA ARG A 98 2.68 0.50 4.70
C ARG A 98 2.51 1.27 3.39
N ILE A 99 1.30 1.23 2.84
CA ILE A 99 0.91 2.06 1.70
C ILE A 99 -0.30 2.88 2.15
N GLN A 100 -0.19 4.19 2.04
CA GLN A 100 -1.26 5.13 2.37
C GLN A 100 -1.67 5.91 1.14
N PHE A 101 -2.92 6.36 1.12
CA PHE A 101 -3.42 7.28 0.10
C PHE A 101 -4.04 8.50 0.76
N ARG A 102 -3.82 9.64 0.13
CA ARG A 102 -4.45 10.91 0.50
C ARG A 102 -4.63 11.81 -0.71
N GLU A 103 -5.51 12.79 -0.60
CA GLU A 103 -5.50 13.93 -1.50
C GLU A 103 -4.26 14.78 -1.23
N ALA A 104 -3.58 15.20 -2.29
CA ALA A 104 -2.49 16.17 -2.20
C ALA A 104 -2.96 17.52 -2.75
N LEU A 105 -2.62 18.61 -2.05
CA LEU A 105 -3.01 19.97 -2.47
C LEU A 105 -2.15 20.48 -3.61
N ALA A 106 -0.90 20.06 -3.67
CA ALA A 106 0.07 20.42 -4.67
C ALA A 106 1.13 19.32 -4.81
N LEU A 107 1.84 19.32 -5.92
CA LEU A 107 3.05 18.53 -6.04
C LEU A 107 4.13 19.14 -5.14
N PRO A 108 4.91 18.32 -4.43
CA PRO A 108 6.09 18.81 -3.74
C PRO A 108 7.08 19.43 -4.73
N SER A 109 7.84 20.41 -4.27
CA SER A 109 8.96 20.93 -5.03
C SER A 109 10.02 19.85 -5.19
N ARG A 110 10.76 19.91 -6.27
CA ARG A 110 11.96 19.10 -6.49
C ARG A 110 13.17 20.02 -6.34
N ASP A 111 14.00 19.76 -5.39
CA ASP A 111 15.22 20.53 -5.15
C ASP A 111 16.48 19.64 -5.13
N ALA A 112 17.64 20.26 -5.02
CA ALA A 112 18.91 19.55 -5.05
C ALA A 112 19.14 18.64 -3.84
N GLU A 113 18.51 18.93 -2.69
CA GLU A 113 18.59 18.10 -1.48
C GLU A 113 17.79 16.82 -1.68
N ASP A 114 16.59 16.92 -2.28
CA ASP A 114 15.79 15.77 -2.64
C ASP A 114 16.49 14.85 -3.64
N GLU A 115 17.18 15.43 -4.65
CA GLU A 115 17.94 14.67 -5.64
C GLU A 115 19.15 13.93 -5.05
N ALA A 116 19.71 14.43 -3.96
CA ALA A 116 20.82 13.77 -3.27
C ALA A 116 20.41 12.50 -2.52
N VAL A 117 19.16 12.46 -2.02
CA VAL A 117 18.68 11.37 -1.13
C VAL A 117 17.66 10.45 -1.78
N ALA A 118 17.06 10.82 -2.90
CA ALA A 118 16.04 10.07 -3.60
C ALA A 118 16.38 9.86 -5.09
N THR A 119 15.78 8.84 -5.68
CA THR A 119 15.76 8.62 -7.12
C THR A 119 14.37 8.97 -7.65
N PHE A 120 14.30 9.80 -8.69
CA PHE A 120 13.05 10.14 -9.37
C PHE A 120 12.74 9.14 -10.48
N PHE A 121 11.44 8.93 -10.74
CA PHE A 121 10.96 7.93 -11.70
C PHE A 121 9.87 8.50 -12.61
N SER A 122 9.80 7.96 -13.83
CA SER A 122 8.84 8.37 -14.86
C SER A 122 7.53 7.60 -14.70
N THR A 123 6.71 8.00 -13.73
CA THR A 123 5.35 7.51 -13.51
C THR A 123 4.53 8.56 -12.76
N GLY A 124 3.23 8.66 -13.04
CA GLY A 124 2.39 9.70 -12.48
C GLY A 124 2.82 11.12 -12.88
N GLU A 125 2.42 12.10 -12.08
CA GLU A 125 2.85 13.50 -12.22
C GLU A 125 4.23 13.74 -11.58
N LEU A 126 4.51 13.03 -10.50
CA LEU A 126 5.78 13.02 -9.79
C LEU A 126 5.90 11.69 -9.04
N ALA A 127 7.07 11.08 -9.11
CA ALA A 127 7.38 9.89 -8.35
C ALA A 127 8.85 9.89 -7.94
N SER A 128 9.12 9.53 -6.70
CA SER A 128 10.47 9.38 -6.19
C SER A 128 10.57 8.22 -5.22
N SER A 129 11.77 7.75 -4.95
CA SER A 129 12.01 6.75 -3.92
C SER A 129 13.34 7.02 -3.23
N SER A 130 13.30 7.11 -1.91
CA SER A 130 14.45 7.09 -1.00
C SER A 130 14.64 5.68 -0.43
N ASP A 131 15.42 5.53 0.63
CA ASP A 131 15.70 4.22 1.22
C ASP A 131 14.49 3.62 1.98
N ALA A 132 13.58 4.46 2.47
CA ALA A 132 12.43 4.04 3.27
C ALA A 132 11.07 4.54 2.76
N PHE A 133 11.05 5.46 1.80
CA PHE A 133 9.84 6.16 1.40
C PHE A 133 9.75 6.30 -0.12
N ALA A 134 8.60 5.97 -0.69
CA ALA A 134 8.36 6.05 -2.13
C ALA A 134 6.96 6.61 -2.44
N PRO A 135 6.82 7.93 -2.64
CA PRO A 135 5.60 8.56 -3.07
C PRO A 135 5.41 8.49 -4.59
N VAL A 136 4.16 8.32 -5.02
CA VAL A 136 3.68 8.48 -6.40
C VAL A 136 2.50 9.43 -6.41
N TYR A 137 2.62 10.54 -7.10
CA TYR A 137 1.55 11.53 -7.28
C TYR A 137 0.91 11.35 -8.65
N PHE A 138 -0.42 11.29 -8.70
CA PHE A 138 -1.16 11.19 -9.95
C PHE A 138 -2.47 11.95 -9.88
N LYS A 139 -2.91 12.48 -11.01
CA LYS A 139 -4.21 13.13 -11.15
C LYS A 139 -5.30 12.10 -11.44
N CYS A 140 -6.44 12.26 -10.81
CA CYS A 140 -7.62 11.44 -11.07
C CYS A 140 -8.85 12.32 -11.28
N ARG A 141 -9.47 12.22 -12.45
CA ARG A 141 -10.78 12.78 -12.74
C ARG A 141 -11.80 11.67 -12.77
N MET A 142 -12.62 11.60 -11.75
CA MET A 142 -13.72 10.64 -11.69
C MET A 142 -14.91 11.12 -12.50
N LYS A 143 -15.94 10.29 -12.65
CA LYS A 143 -17.19 10.66 -13.35
C LYS A 143 -17.87 11.85 -12.65
N ALA A 144 -18.38 12.78 -13.47
CA ALA A 144 -19.16 13.92 -12.96
C ALA A 144 -20.25 13.49 -11.95
N PRO A 145 -20.51 14.30 -10.90
CA PRO A 145 -20.11 15.69 -10.69
C PRO A 145 -18.73 15.90 -10.04
N ALA A 146 -17.86 14.88 -9.99
CA ALA A 146 -16.54 14.94 -9.38
C ALA A 146 -15.60 15.89 -10.17
N HIS A 147 -14.76 16.65 -9.45
CA HIS A 147 -13.65 17.39 -10.01
C HIS A 147 -12.35 16.56 -10.00
N GLU A 148 -11.35 17.02 -10.73
CA GLU A 148 -10.03 16.37 -10.74
C GLU A 148 -9.31 16.66 -9.43
N ILE A 149 -8.78 15.61 -8.81
CA ILE A 149 -7.95 15.69 -7.61
C ILE A 149 -6.54 15.15 -7.89
N LEU A 150 -5.57 15.67 -7.14
CA LEU A 150 -4.23 15.11 -7.07
C LEU A 150 -4.17 14.10 -5.92
N ILE A 151 -3.75 12.88 -6.20
CA ILE A 151 -3.66 11.80 -5.21
C ILE A 151 -2.19 11.47 -4.98
N ALA A 152 -1.81 11.34 -3.71
CA ALA A 152 -0.53 10.78 -3.29
C ALA A 152 -0.74 9.34 -2.82
N ALA A 153 -0.01 8.40 -3.45
CA ALA A 153 0.20 7.04 -2.98
C ALA A 153 1.58 7.01 -2.30
N GLU A 154 1.63 6.78 -1.02
CA GLU A 154 2.84 6.88 -0.20
C GLU A 154 3.18 5.51 0.37
N LEU A 155 4.29 4.91 -0.10
CA LEU A 155 4.84 3.69 0.46
C LEU A 155 5.90 4.03 1.49
N GLU A 156 5.75 3.47 2.67
CA GLU A 156 6.70 3.50 3.79
C GLU A 156 7.20 2.10 4.07
N ARG A 157 8.52 1.92 4.17
CA ARG A 157 9.16 0.67 4.54
C ARG A 157 9.90 0.83 5.86
N THR A 158 9.68 -0.10 6.79
CA THR A 158 10.38 -0.14 8.07
C THR A 158 11.41 -1.25 8.04
N GLY A 159 12.65 -0.92 8.36
CA GLY A 159 13.76 -1.88 8.38
C GLY A 159 14.23 -2.29 6.97
N GLY A 160 15.22 -3.13 6.93
CA GLY A 160 15.76 -3.76 5.73
C GLY A 160 17.29 -3.76 5.72
N ASP A 161 17.85 -4.83 5.16
CA ASP A 161 19.28 -4.99 4.99
C ASP A 161 19.84 -3.97 4.00
N GLU A 162 21.13 -3.70 4.08
CA GLU A 162 21.89 -2.81 3.19
C GLU A 162 22.05 -3.35 1.75
N THR A 163 20.97 -3.96 1.23
CA THR A 163 20.90 -4.33 -0.18
C THR A 163 21.07 -3.07 -1.02
N SER A 164 21.65 -3.18 -2.19
CA SER A 164 21.86 -2.04 -3.10
C SER A 164 20.68 -1.05 -3.08
N GLN A 165 20.90 0.14 -2.55
CA GLN A 165 19.90 1.21 -2.41
C GLN A 165 19.14 1.45 -3.71
N LYS A 166 19.82 1.41 -4.86
CA LYS A 166 19.21 1.56 -6.18
C LYS A 166 18.13 0.49 -6.45
N LYS A 167 18.40 -0.77 -6.08
CA LYS A 167 17.45 -1.87 -6.30
C LYS A 167 16.26 -1.76 -5.33
N ILE A 168 16.50 -1.37 -4.09
CA ILE A 168 15.43 -1.12 -3.11
C ILE A 168 14.51 -0.02 -3.61
N ARG A 169 15.04 1.11 -4.05
CA ARG A 169 14.28 2.24 -4.58
C ARG A 169 13.43 1.84 -5.80
N ALA A 170 13.99 1.06 -6.73
CA ALA A 170 13.26 0.54 -7.88
C ALA A 170 12.11 -0.40 -7.46
N ASN A 171 12.33 -1.29 -6.51
CA ASN A 171 11.28 -2.18 -5.99
C ASN A 171 10.19 -1.40 -5.27
N GLN A 172 10.53 -0.44 -4.41
CA GLN A 172 9.55 0.38 -3.68
C GLN A 172 8.65 1.16 -4.62
N ILE A 173 9.24 1.83 -5.63
CA ILE A 173 8.45 2.61 -6.58
C ILE A 173 7.59 1.70 -7.46
N THR A 174 8.02 0.50 -7.78
CA THR A 174 7.24 -0.49 -8.53
C THR A 174 6.00 -0.91 -7.73
N VAL A 175 6.15 -1.17 -6.44
CA VAL A 175 5.04 -1.52 -5.56
C VAL A 175 4.07 -0.33 -5.37
N ALA A 176 4.59 0.87 -5.10
CA ALA A 176 3.77 2.07 -4.94
C ALA A 176 2.97 2.40 -6.21
N ASN A 177 3.61 2.30 -7.39
CA ASN A 177 2.97 2.50 -8.68
C ASN A 177 1.89 1.43 -8.96
N ALA A 178 2.11 0.16 -8.62
CA ALA A 178 1.11 -0.89 -8.76
C ALA A 178 -0.11 -0.63 -7.88
N ALA A 179 0.08 -0.20 -6.63
CA ALA A 179 -1.01 0.21 -5.74
C ALA A 179 -1.75 1.45 -6.28
N ALA A 180 -1.03 2.46 -6.77
CA ALA A 180 -1.60 3.65 -7.40
C ALA A 180 -2.48 3.29 -8.60
N ARG A 181 -2.02 2.41 -9.48
CA ARG A 181 -2.80 1.90 -10.64
C ARG A 181 -4.07 1.19 -10.20
N LYS A 182 -3.99 0.35 -9.15
CA LYS A 182 -5.18 -0.34 -8.61
C LYS A 182 -6.21 0.66 -8.10
N VAL A 183 -5.79 1.64 -7.30
CA VAL A 183 -6.67 2.68 -6.76
C VAL A 183 -7.24 3.55 -7.88
N ALA A 184 -6.45 3.95 -8.87
CA ALA A 184 -6.92 4.71 -10.02
C ALA A 184 -8.00 3.95 -10.82
N ALA A 185 -7.83 2.65 -11.01
CA ALA A 185 -8.82 1.78 -11.67
C ALA A 185 -10.11 1.65 -10.84
N ASP A 186 -10.01 1.44 -9.53
CA ASP A 186 -11.16 1.28 -8.63
C ASP A 186 -11.94 2.59 -8.43
N LEU A 187 -11.28 3.74 -8.53
CA LEU A 187 -11.91 5.07 -8.54
C LEU A 187 -12.57 5.38 -9.89
N GLY A 188 -12.18 4.67 -10.95
CA GLY A 188 -12.64 4.94 -12.30
C GLY A 188 -12.11 6.26 -12.86
N CYS A 189 -10.80 6.54 -12.69
CA CYS A 189 -10.15 7.72 -13.26
C CYS A 189 -10.29 7.73 -14.78
N GLN A 190 -10.85 8.81 -15.33
CA GLN A 190 -11.18 8.94 -16.76
C GLN A 190 -10.09 9.65 -17.56
N ASN A 191 -9.16 10.32 -16.89
CA ASN A 191 -8.01 10.98 -17.51
C ASN A 191 -6.82 10.02 -17.64
N ASP A 192 -5.83 10.40 -18.44
CA ASP A 192 -4.51 9.76 -18.39
C ASP A 192 -3.83 10.08 -17.06
N THR A 193 -3.68 9.08 -16.23
CA THR A 193 -3.03 9.19 -14.91
C THR A 193 -1.49 9.17 -15.01
N LYS A 194 -0.93 8.89 -16.19
CA LYS A 194 0.50 8.70 -16.45
C LYS A 194 1.16 7.58 -15.63
N LEU A 195 0.35 6.74 -14.98
CA LEU A 195 0.84 5.58 -14.24
C LEU A 195 1.25 4.47 -15.21
N VAL A 196 2.50 4.03 -15.14
CA VAL A 196 3.04 3.06 -16.08
C VAL A 196 2.76 1.62 -15.66
N SER A 197 2.67 0.70 -16.62
CA SER A 197 2.65 -0.75 -16.34
C SER A 197 4.06 -1.27 -16.09
N GLY A 198 4.19 -2.20 -15.12
CA GLY A 198 5.47 -2.79 -14.76
C GLY A 198 6.38 -1.86 -13.95
N GLU A 199 7.69 -2.00 -14.13
CA GLU A 199 8.70 -1.24 -13.40
C GLU A 199 8.87 0.17 -13.98
N PRO A 200 8.65 1.24 -13.18
CA PRO A 200 8.93 2.61 -13.61
C PRO A 200 10.42 2.82 -13.86
N LYS A 201 10.75 3.53 -14.93
CA LYS A 201 12.14 3.87 -15.26
C LYS A 201 12.60 5.11 -14.48
N PRO A 202 13.88 5.19 -14.09
CA PRO A 202 14.43 6.44 -13.57
C PRO A 202 14.15 7.61 -14.54
N ALA A 203 13.76 8.76 -13.99
CA ALA A 203 13.61 9.98 -14.75
C ALA A 203 15.00 10.53 -15.13
N ALA A 204 15.07 11.16 -16.29
CA ALA A 204 16.28 11.82 -16.76
C ALA A 204 16.53 13.13 -16.00
#